data_e2b6c1e59d51938b33bcb39e025fc29e
#
_entry.id   e2b6c1e59d51938b33bcb39e025fc29e
#
_cell.length_a   1.000
_cell.length_b   1.000
_cell.length_c   1.000
_cell.angle_alpha   90.00
_cell.angle_beta   90.00
_cell.angle_gamma   90.00
#
_symmetry.space_group_name_H-M   'P 1'
#
loop_
_entity.id
_entity.type
_entity.pdbx_description
1 polymer ?
#
loop_
_entity_poly.entity_id
_entity_poly.type
_entity_poly.pdbx_seq_one_letter_code
_entity_poly.pdbx_strand_id
1 'polypeptide(L)'
;LEDVIAVKANDNTYAPIVNLAQGSIVRTELTYDPDTKIIIRNTDIDRNQVKLTVNGTEWVDWTNNSMVNTGSTSTVYYQRETVDGYTEFYFGEGVSTTADDGSSESDYIGGLKPTTGATIVIEYLKTAGSDANGATEFSYADTLQYITVNKITENYTNDADYIGAVGGGDPENIERIRNLAVVKREAQDRCVTKSDYESFLSARFGSIIQAVQCFTDSNKPGYAFISIKPKNGLELTSVEREDMETYLDDYNLAPITPSIMSPNYLFIK
;
A
#
# COMPACT_ATOMS: atom_id res chain seq x y z
N LEU A 1 -6.26 -4.47 15.40
CA LEU A 1 -4.84 -4.63 15.74
C LEU A 1 -4.50 -6.11 15.66
N GLU A 2 -4.22 -6.58 14.47
CA GLU A 2 -3.70 -7.92 14.24
C GLU A 2 -2.16 -7.83 14.35
N ASP A 3 -1.55 -8.77 15.10
CA ASP A 3 -0.11 -8.98 15.22
C ASP A 3 0.74 -7.86 15.88
N VAL A 4 0.21 -7.19 16.89
CA VAL A 4 1.01 -6.27 17.68
C VAL A 4 1.91 -7.03 18.67
N ILE A 5 3.23 -7.04 18.42
CA ILE A 5 4.21 -7.58 19.35
C ILE A 5 4.49 -6.51 20.42
N ALA A 6 4.03 -6.75 21.63
CA ALA A 6 4.29 -5.87 22.76
C ALA A 6 5.54 -6.33 23.54
N VAL A 7 6.50 -5.44 23.73
CA VAL A 7 7.67 -5.70 24.58
C VAL A 7 7.33 -5.26 26.00
N LYS A 8 7.48 -6.19 26.97
CA LYS A 8 7.25 -5.88 28.38
C LYS A 8 8.34 -4.97 28.92
N ALA A 9 7.96 -3.81 29.41
CA ALA A 9 8.83 -2.97 30.23
C ALA A 9 8.90 -3.49 31.70
N ASN A 10 9.82 -2.96 32.50
CA ASN A 10 10.15 -3.50 33.84
C ASN A 10 9.01 -3.37 34.88
N ASP A 11 7.93 -2.67 34.60
CA ASP A 11 6.88 -2.27 35.56
C ASP A 11 5.46 -2.77 35.15
N ASN A 12 5.35 -3.87 34.41
CA ASN A 12 4.11 -4.37 33.82
C ASN A 12 3.46 -3.44 32.78
N THR A 13 4.19 -2.47 32.24
CA THR A 13 3.79 -1.70 31.07
C THR A 13 4.25 -2.38 29.78
N TYR A 14 3.51 -2.11 28.69
CA TYR A 14 3.84 -2.61 27.37
C TYR A 14 3.86 -1.40 26.42
N ALA A 15 4.85 -1.36 25.56
CA ALA A 15 5.01 -0.32 24.55
C ALA A 15 5.02 -0.95 23.14
N PRO A 16 3.84 -1.29 22.59
CA PRO A 16 3.78 -1.77 21.22
C PRO A 16 4.04 -0.63 20.25
N ILE A 17 4.72 -0.92 19.15
CA ILE A 17 4.84 -0.03 18.00
C ILE A 17 3.73 -0.39 17.03
N VAL A 18 2.94 0.59 16.63
CA VAL A 18 1.83 0.40 15.70
C VAL A 18 1.89 1.41 14.59
N ASN A 19 1.59 0.98 13.38
CA ASN A 19 1.39 1.87 12.25
C ASN A 19 -0.03 2.42 12.30
N LEU A 20 -0.17 3.72 12.10
CA LEU A 20 -1.47 4.39 12.08
C LEU A 20 -1.81 4.78 10.65
N ALA A 21 -3.02 4.46 10.22
CA ALA A 21 -3.60 5.00 9.01
C ALA A 21 -4.52 6.18 9.37
N GLN A 22 -4.31 7.33 8.75
CA GLN A 22 -5.14 8.51 8.95
C GLN A 22 -6.36 8.44 8.04
N GLY A 23 -7.54 8.65 8.60
CA GLY A 23 -8.77 8.77 7.82
C GLY A 23 -10.02 8.39 8.58
N SER A 24 -11.12 8.38 7.88
CA SER A 24 -12.42 7.91 8.37
C SER A 24 -12.92 6.76 7.50
N ILE A 25 -13.46 5.72 8.14
CA ILE A 25 -14.03 4.57 7.44
C ILE A 25 -15.35 4.98 6.84
N VAL A 26 -15.49 4.79 5.54
CA VAL A 26 -16.73 4.99 4.79
C VAL A 26 -17.22 3.64 4.30
N ARG A 27 -18.50 3.34 4.57
CA ARG A 27 -19.16 2.12 4.13
C ARG A 27 -20.18 2.43 3.06
N THR A 28 -20.09 1.72 1.95
CA THR A 28 -21.07 1.77 0.85
C THR A 28 -21.63 0.38 0.60
N GLU A 29 -22.96 0.27 0.52
CA GLU A 29 -23.65 -0.98 0.22
C GLU A 29 -24.40 -0.83 -1.11
N LEU A 30 -24.29 -1.84 -1.97
CA LEU A 30 -24.92 -1.87 -3.28
C LEU A 30 -25.32 -3.31 -3.65
N THR A 31 -26.22 -3.42 -4.59
CA THR A 31 -26.64 -4.69 -5.18
C THR A 31 -25.85 -4.93 -6.48
N TYR A 32 -25.28 -6.09 -6.64
CA TYR A 32 -24.51 -6.45 -7.81
C TYR A 32 -25.41 -6.61 -9.05
N ASP A 33 -25.06 -5.89 -10.09
CA ASP A 33 -25.62 -6.00 -11.42
C ASP A 33 -24.46 -6.11 -12.43
N PRO A 34 -24.37 -7.20 -13.21
CA PRO A 34 -23.28 -7.42 -14.15
C PRO A 34 -23.18 -6.38 -15.26
N ASP A 35 -24.29 -5.70 -15.57
CA ASP A 35 -24.35 -4.66 -16.60
C ASP A 35 -23.99 -3.26 -16.07
N THR A 36 -23.82 -3.13 -14.74
CA THR A 36 -23.53 -1.86 -14.07
C THR A 36 -22.14 -1.84 -13.47
N LYS A 37 -21.35 -0.83 -13.80
CA LYS A 37 -20.01 -0.64 -13.20
C LYS A 37 -20.13 -0.15 -11.77
N ILE A 38 -19.32 -0.75 -10.90
CA ILE A 38 -19.21 -0.35 -9.51
C ILE A 38 -18.12 0.71 -9.39
N ILE A 39 -18.52 1.96 -9.23
CA ILE A 39 -17.61 3.11 -9.15
C ILE A 39 -17.86 3.88 -7.86
N ILE A 40 -16.84 3.94 -7.01
CA ILE A 40 -16.83 4.82 -5.83
C ILE A 40 -16.33 6.19 -6.28
N ARG A 41 -17.23 7.17 -6.29
CA ARG A 41 -16.95 8.55 -6.72
C ARG A 41 -16.38 9.38 -5.58
N ASN A 42 -15.23 8.94 -5.08
CA ASN A 42 -14.45 9.63 -4.07
C ASN A 42 -12.99 9.62 -4.51
N THR A 43 -12.35 10.78 -4.55
CA THR A 43 -10.93 10.93 -4.92
C THR A 43 -9.99 10.74 -3.73
N ASP A 44 -10.53 10.81 -2.51
CA ASP A 44 -9.76 10.76 -1.27
C ASP A 44 -9.69 9.34 -0.68
N ILE A 45 -9.95 8.33 -1.50
CA ILE A 45 -9.92 6.92 -1.10
C ILE A 45 -8.47 6.41 -0.99
N ASP A 46 -8.13 5.80 0.14
CA ASP A 46 -6.93 4.97 0.23
C ASP A 46 -7.22 3.57 -0.33
N ARG A 47 -6.70 3.30 -1.52
CA ARG A 47 -6.94 2.03 -2.23
C ARG A 47 -6.25 0.83 -1.58
N ASN A 48 -5.26 1.06 -0.71
CA ASN A 48 -4.62 -0.02 0.05
C ASN A 48 -5.45 -0.42 1.28
N GLN A 49 -6.40 0.43 1.69
CA GLN A 49 -7.25 0.23 2.87
C GLN A 49 -8.71 0.05 2.44
N VAL A 50 -8.94 -0.94 1.58
CA VAL A 50 -10.28 -1.30 1.09
C VAL A 50 -10.62 -2.72 1.53
N LYS A 51 -11.79 -2.87 2.11
CA LYS A 51 -12.38 -4.17 2.45
C LYS A 51 -13.66 -4.34 1.65
N LEU A 52 -13.73 -5.40 0.85
CA LEU A 52 -14.91 -5.71 0.04
C LEU A 52 -15.50 -7.04 0.47
N THR A 53 -16.79 -7.06 0.72
CA THR A 53 -17.53 -8.28 1.02
C THR A 53 -18.67 -8.49 0.04
N VAL A 54 -18.90 -9.75 -0.33
CA VAL A 54 -20.02 -10.15 -1.19
C VAL A 54 -20.88 -11.15 -0.38
N ASN A 55 -22.14 -10.83 -0.16
CA ASN A 55 -23.05 -11.60 0.68
C ASN A 55 -22.47 -11.92 2.07
N GLY A 56 -21.72 -10.98 2.66
CA GLY A 56 -21.08 -11.13 3.96
C GLY A 56 -19.75 -11.90 3.96
N THR A 57 -19.32 -12.44 2.82
CA THR A 57 -18.02 -13.09 2.68
C THR A 57 -16.99 -12.09 2.19
N GLU A 58 -15.86 -11.98 2.87
CA GLU A 58 -14.76 -11.12 2.48
C GLU A 58 -14.05 -11.66 1.23
N TRP A 59 -13.80 -10.78 0.27
CA TRP A 59 -13.07 -11.07 -0.96
C TRP A 59 -11.70 -10.39 -0.91
N VAL A 60 -10.73 -11.00 -1.58
CA VAL A 60 -9.34 -10.56 -1.54
C VAL A 60 -9.04 -9.62 -2.72
N ASP A 61 -8.34 -8.52 -2.44
CA ASP A 61 -7.82 -7.66 -3.50
C ASP A 61 -6.71 -8.39 -4.27
N TRP A 62 -6.91 -8.56 -5.56
CA TRP A 62 -6.00 -9.25 -6.47
C TRP A 62 -5.41 -8.33 -7.53
N THR A 63 -5.59 -7.01 -7.38
CA THR A 63 -5.23 -5.98 -8.38
C THR A 63 -3.77 -6.07 -8.84
N ASN A 64 -2.86 -6.31 -7.90
CA ASN A 64 -1.42 -6.36 -8.17
C ASN A 64 -0.89 -7.78 -8.41
N ASN A 65 -1.75 -8.78 -8.42
CA ASN A 65 -1.38 -10.17 -8.60
C ASN A 65 -1.70 -10.68 -10.00
N SER A 66 -1.00 -11.72 -10.43
CA SER A 66 -1.26 -12.35 -11.72
C SER A 66 -2.59 -13.09 -11.71
N MET A 67 -3.43 -12.87 -12.71
CA MET A 67 -4.67 -13.60 -12.93
C MET A 67 -4.43 -15.10 -13.15
N VAL A 68 -3.23 -15.51 -13.54
CA VAL A 68 -2.86 -16.91 -13.75
C VAL A 68 -2.99 -17.75 -12.47
N ASN A 69 -2.90 -17.12 -11.30
CA ASN A 69 -2.98 -17.81 -10.02
C ASN A 69 -4.40 -17.88 -9.44
N THR A 70 -5.42 -17.44 -10.18
CA THR A 70 -6.81 -17.49 -9.74
C THR A 70 -7.59 -18.60 -10.46
N GLY A 71 -8.45 -19.31 -9.73
CA GLY A 71 -9.41 -20.26 -10.29
C GLY A 71 -10.79 -19.60 -10.49
N SER A 72 -11.69 -20.29 -11.18
CA SER A 72 -13.08 -19.83 -11.39
C SER A 72 -13.87 -19.61 -10.10
N THR A 73 -13.46 -20.24 -9.00
CA THR A 73 -14.11 -20.16 -7.68
C THR A 73 -13.37 -19.24 -6.70
N SER A 74 -12.25 -18.63 -7.11
CA SER A 74 -11.50 -17.73 -6.24
C SER A 74 -12.29 -16.45 -5.97
N THR A 75 -12.50 -16.15 -4.69
CA THR A 75 -13.22 -14.96 -4.23
C THR A 75 -12.28 -13.75 -4.21
N VAL A 76 -12.03 -13.20 -5.39
CA VAL A 76 -11.11 -12.06 -5.59
C VAL A 76 -11.81 -10.93 -6.32
N TYR A 77 -11.36 -9.71 -6.05
CA TYR A 77 -11.78 -8.53 -6.77
C TYR A 77 -10.58 -7.74 -7.27
N TYR A 78 -10.81 -6.86 -8.19
CA TYR A 78 -9.82 -5.97 -8.78
C TYR A 78 -10.31 -4.53 -8.65
N GLN A 79 -9.36 -3.62 -8.52
CA GLN A 79 -9.65 -2.19 -8.51
C GLN A 79 -8.78 -1.46 -9.53
N ARG A 80 -9.32 -0.42 -10.12
CA ARG A 80 -8.59 0.47 -11.02
C ARG A 80 -9.04 1.90 -10.85
N GLU A 81 -8.15 2.82 -11.13
CA GLU A 81 -8.48 4.24 -11.20
C GLU A 81 -9.14 4.56 -12.54
N THR A 82 -10.20 5.35 -12.50
CA THR A 82 -10.82 5.93 -13.69
C THR A 82 -10.10 7.21 -14.08
N VAL A 83 -10.36 7.72 -15.30
CA VAL A 83 -9.79 8.99 -15.78
C VAL A 83 -10.15 10.18 -14.89
N ASP A 84 -11.28 10.10 -14.20
CA ASP A 84 -11.78 11.14 -13.28
C ASP A 84 -11.21 11.01 -11.86
N GLY A 85 -10.29 10.06 -11.63
CA GLY A 85 -9.69 9.81 -10.30
C GLY A 85 -10.57 8.99 -9.35
N TYR A 86 -11.67 8.42 -9.83
CA TYR A 86 -12.54 7.54 -9.05
C TYR A 86 -12.01 6.11 -9.04
N THR A 87 -12.46 5.30 -8.09
CA THR A 87 -12.09 3.88 -8.03
C THR A 87 -13.22 3.00 -8.57
N GLU A 88 -12.94 2.24 -9.63
CA GLU A 88 -13.82 1.22 -10.20
C GLU A 88 -13.41 -0.15 -9.66
N PHE A 89 -14.38 -0.91 -9.20
CA PHE A 89 -14.23 -2.29 -8.72
C PHE A 89 -14.82 -3.25 -9.75
N TYR A 90 -14.13 -4.35 -10.00
CA TYR A 90 -14.60 -5.39 -10.92
C TYR A 90 -14.16 -6.77 -10.45
N PHE A 91 -14.79 -7.79 -10.99
CA PHE A 91 -14.64 -9.19 -10.59
C PHE A 91 -14.18 -10.04 -11.77
N GLY A 92 -13.83 -11.29 -11.50
CA GLY A 92 -13.62 -12.28 -12.54
C GLY A 92 -14.91 -12.64 -13.28
N GLU A 93 -14.78 -13.39 -14.36
CA GLU A 93 -15.90 -13.88 -15.18
C GLU A 93 -16.16 -15.37 -14.95
N GLY A 94 -15.47 -15.98 -13.97
CA GLY A 94 -15.58 -17.40 -13.68
C GLY A 94 -16.96 -17.79 -13.16
N VAL A 95 -17.53 -18.82 -13.75
CA VAL A 95 -18.78 -19.45 -13.32
C VAL A 95 -18.46 -20.87 -12.90
N SER A 96 -18.90 -21.26 -11.70
CA SER A 96 -18.88 -22.68 -11.34
C SER A 96 -20.07 -23.36 -11.99
N THR A 97 -19.86 -24.00 -13.11
CA THR A 97 -20.87 -24.85 -13.74
C THR A 97 -20.60 -26.31 -13.40
N THR A 98 -21.64 -27.01 -12.96
CA THR A 98 -21.60 -28.48 -12.87
C THR A 98 -22.13 -29.03 -14.17
N ALA A 99 -21.29 -29.74 -14.92
CA ALA A 99 -21.74 -30.42 -16.11
C ALA A 99 -22.76 -31.56 -15.78
N ASP A 100 -23.57 -31.94 -16.74
CA ASP A 100 -24.60 -33.01 -16.59
C ASP A 100 -24.02 -34.37 -16.15
N ASP A 101 -22.72 -34.59 -16.30
CA ASP A 101 -22.00 -35.79 -15.88
C ASP A 101 -21.45 -35.68 -14.44
N GLY A 102 -21.72 -34.55 -13.71
CA GLY A 102 -21.25 -34.31 -12.36
C GLY A 102 -19.81 -33.78 -12.28
N SER A 103 -19.15 -33.53 -13.41
CA SER A 103 -17.84 -32.86 -13.45
C SER A 103 -18.02 -31.35 -13.32
N SER A 104 -17.08 -30.70 -12.63
CA SER A 104 -17.05 -29.24 -12.56
C SER A 104 -16.21 -28.72 -13.71
N GLU A 105 -16.85 -28.18 -14.74
CA GLU A 105 -16.16 -27.37 -15.74
C GLU A 105 -15.91 -25.99 -15.15
N SER A 106 -14.66 -25.62 -15.00
CA SER A 106 -14.25 -24.29 -14.57
C SER A 106 -13.56 -23.58 -15.71
N ASP A 107 -14.27 -22.66 -16.35
CA ASP A 107 -13.61 -21.71 -17.22
C ASP A 107 -12.77 -20.75 -16.38
N TYR A 108 -11.49 -20.71 -16.71
CA TYR A 108 -10.49 -19.91 -16.02
C TYR A 108 -10.54 -18.46 -16.51
N ILE A 109 -11.22 -17.57 -15.77
CA ILE A 109 -11.30 -16.15 -16.15
C ILE A 109 -11.17 -15.25 -14.90
N GLY A 110 -10.00 -15.28 -14.27
CA GLY A 110 -9.62 -14.25 -13.26
C GLY A 110 -10.43 -14.25 -11.97
N GLY A 111 -11.02 -15.37 -11.56
CA GLY A 111 -11.80 -15.48 -10.31
C GLY A 111 -13.30 -15.57 -10.51
N LEU A 112 -14.03 -15.73 -9.42
CA LEU A 112 -15.48 -15.90 -9.38
C LEU A 112 -16.19 -14.60 -9.79
N LYS A 113 -17.28 -14.74 -10.55
CA LYS A 113 -18.25 -13.67 -10.79
C LYS A 113 -19.34 -13.70 -9.72
N PRO A 114 -19.62 -12.58 -9.04
CA PRO A 114 -20.75 -12.54 -8.10
C PRO A 114 -22.07 -12.85 -8.81
N THR A 115 -23.00 -13.46 -8.10
CA THR A 115 -24.36 -13.69 -8.63
C THR A 115 -25.12 -12.37 -8.75
N THR A 116 -25.91 -12.22 -9.81
CA THR A 116 -26.78 -11.05 -9.95
C THR A 116 -27.70 -10.91 -8.73
N GLY A 117 -27.78 -9.72 -8.17
CA GLY A 117 -28.53 -9.44 -6.97
C GLY A 117 -27.75 -9.67 -5.65
N ALA A 118 -26.49 -10.10 -5.72
CA ALA A 118 -25.64 -10.22 -4.53
C ALA A 118 -25.44 -8.86 -3.85
N THR A 119 -25.46 -8.86 -2.52
CA THR A 119 -25.13 -7.65 -1.73
C THR A 119 -23.63 -7.48 -1.66
N ILE A 120 -23.15 -6.34 -2.17
CA ILE A 120 -21.76 -5.94 -2.08
C ILE A 120 -21.64 -4.82 -1.05
N VAL A 121 -20.72 -5.00 -0.09
CA VAL A 121 -20.36 -3.94 0.85
C VAL A 121 -18.90 -3.60 0.65
N ILE A 122 -18.64 -2.32 0.44
CA ILE A 122 -17.29 -1.76 0.28
C ILE A 122 -17.05 -0.82 1.45
N GLU A 123 -16.08 -1.16 2.28
CA GLU A 123 -15.55 -0.32 3.35
C GLU A 123 -14.18 0.17 2.92
N TYR A 124 -13.97 1.47 2.94
CA TYR A 124 -12.70 2.08 2.58
C TYR A 124 -12.34 3.23 3.50
N LEU A 125 -11.06 3.52 3.58
CA LEU A 125 -10.54 4.64 4.34
C LEU A 125 -10.56 5.89 3.44
N LYS A 126 -11.27 6.94 3.91
CA LYS A 126 -11.19 8.28 3.32
C LYS A 126 -10.11 9.06 4.05
N THR A 127 -9.08 9.49 3.33
CA THR A 127 -7.91 10.16 3.90
C THR A 127 -7.92 11.67 3.63
N ALA A 128 -7.10 12.41 4.36
CA ALA A 128 -6.84 13.83 4.12
C ALA A 128 -5.53 14.06 3.33
N GLY A 129 -4.93 13.00 2.79
CA GLY A 129 -3.70 13.10 2.02
C GLY A 129 -2.54 13.72 2.81
N SER A 130 -1.85 14.67 2.21
CA SER A 130 -0.71 15.37 2.83
C SER A 130 -1.12 16.30 3.98
N ASP A 131 -2.39 16.70 4.09
CA ASP A 131 -2.87 17.62 5.14
C ASP A 131 -2.78 17.01 6.55
N ALA A 132 -2.69 15.68 6.64
CA ALA A 132 -2.51 14.97 7.91
C ALA A 132 -1.07 14.97 8.44
N ASN A 133 -0.11 15.36 7.63
CA ASN A 133 1.29 15.42 8.04
C ASN A 133 1.53 16.53 9.07
N GLY A 134 2.49 16.30 9.96
CA GLY A 134 2.89 17.25 11.01
C GLY A 134 2.06 17.14 12.29
N ALA A 135 1.17 16.17 12.43
CA ALA A 135 0.48 15.92 13.70
C ALA A 135 1.48 15.46 14.77
N THR A 136 1.46 16.10 15.95
CA THR A 136 2.41 15.84 17.04
C THR A 136 1.76 15.31 18.30
N GLU A 137 0.44 15.44 18.41
CA GLU A 137 -0.31 15.00 19.59
C GLU A 137 -1.32 13.91 19.20
N PHE A 138 -1.26 12.80 19.91
CA PHE A 138 -2.13 11.67 19.69
C PHE A 138 -2.83 11.28 20.99
N SER A 139 -4.12 11.02 20.93
CA SER A 139 -4.90 10.50 22.03
C SER A 139 -5.70 9.28 21.58
N TYR A 140 -5.90 8.35 22.51
CA TYR A 140 -6.76 7.20 22.28
C TYR A 140 -8.19 7.54 22.72
N ALA A 141 -9.12 7.53 21.78
CA ALA A 141 -10.49 7.97 22.03
C ALA A 141 -11.45 6.82 22.40
N ASP A 142 -11.02 5.56 22.26
CA ASP A 142 -11.85 4.39 22.53
C ASP A 142 -11.46 3.70 23.84
N THR A 143 -12.18 2.65 24.23
CA THR A 143 -11.95 1.89 25.47
C THR A 143 -11.47 0.49 25.13
N LEU A 144 -10.26 0.14 25.55
CA LEU A 144 -9.75 -1.22 25.45
C LEU A 144 -10.19 -2.03 26.69
N GLN A 145 -10.68 -3.24 26.47
CA GLN A 145 -11.04 -4.13 27.56
C GLN A 145 -9.77 -4.62 28.27
N TYR A 146 -9.67 -4.37 29.58
CA TYR A 146 -8.56 -4.78 30.47
C TYR A 146 -7.21 -4.05 30.24
N ILE A 147 -7.15 -3.02 29.41
CA ILE A 147 -5.93 -2.27 29.12
C ILE A 147 -6.21 -0.77 29.24
N THR A 148 -5.30 -0.06 29.90
CA THR A 148 -5.35 1.41 29.94
C THR A 148 -4.22 1.97 29.07
N VAL A 149 -4.56 2.85 28.14
CA VAL A 149 -3.57 3.59 27.35
C VAL A 149 -3.11 4.76 28.19
N ASN A 150 -1.87 4.70 28.67
CA ASN A 150 -1.30 5.76 29.51
C ASN A 150 -0.79 6.94 28.69
N LYS A 151 -0.15 6.67 27.56
CA LYS A 151 0.45 7.66 26.68
C LYS A 151 0.64 7.06 25.29
N ILE A 152 0.41 7.87 24.27
CA ILE A 152 0.81 7.59 22.90
C ILE A 152 1.98 8.51 22.57
N THR A 153 3.10 7.93 22.14
CA THR A 153 4.29 8.67 21.72
C THR A 153 4.72 8.14 20.38
N GLU A 154 5.30 9.01 19.58
CA GLU A 154 5.92 8.56 18.35
C GLU A 154 7.17 7.76 18.61
N ASN A 155 7.41 6.79 17.74
CA ASN A 155 8.62 5.97 17.76
C ASN A 155 9.72 6.66 16.97
N TYR A 156 10.16 7.83 17.44
CA TYR A 156 11.22 8.58 16.82
C TYR A 156 12.43 8.62 17.76
N THR A 157 13.60 8.31 17.24
CA THR A 157 14.83 8.20 18.05
C THR A 157 15.63 9.48 18.14
N ASN A 158 15.23 10.55 17.43
CA ASN A 158 15.98 11.79 17.33
C ASN A 158 15.09 13.02 17.51
N ASP A 159 14.98 13.48 18.76
CA ASP A 159 14.09 14.57 19.12
C ASP A 159 14.39 15.92 18.41
N ALA A 160 15.60 16.10 17.88
CA ALA A 160 16.01 17.35 17.26
C ALA A 160 15.42 17.60 15.87
N ASP A 161 15.04 16.52 15.17
CA ASP A 161 14.55 16.57 13.78
C ASP A 161 13.07 16.13 13.67
N TYR A 162 12.38 16.00 14.81
CA TYR A 162 11.01 15.58 14.84
C TYR A 162 10.06 16.61 14.21
N ILE A 163 9.34 16.19 13.22
CA ILE A 163 8.42 17.05 12.44
C ILE A 163 6.94 16.64 12.51
N GLY A 164 6.62 15.68 13.34
CA GLY A 164 5.28 15.10 13.45
C GLY A 164 5.03 13.91 12.52
N ALA A 165 3.78 13.48 12.42
CA ALA A 165 3.36 12.42 11.54
C ALA A 165 3.76 12.68 10.08
N VAL A 166 4.24 11.65 9.39
CA VAL A 166 4.67 11.70 7.99
C VAL A 166 4.06 10.52 7.23
N GLY A 167 4.18 10.54 5.91
CA GLY A 167 3.69 9.44 5.06
C GLY A 167 2.36 9.75 4.36
N GLY A 168 1.65 10.81 4.76
CA GLY A 168 0.51 11.30 3.99
C GLY A 168 0.94 11.87 2.64
N GLY A 169 0.25 11.48 1.56
CA GLY A 169 0.54 11.93 0.21
C GLY A 169 -0.73 12.23 -0.58
N ASP A 170 -0.65 13.25 -1.41
CA ASP A 170 -1.72 13.59 -2.34
C ASP A 170 -1.64 12.72 -3.61
N PRO A 171 -2.73 12.61 -4.37
CA PRO A 171 -2.72 11.93 -5.66
C PRO A 171 -1.61 12.45 -6.57
N GLU A 172 -1.00 11.56 -7.34
CA GLU A 172 0.08 11.96 -8.24
C GLU A 172 -0.40 12.92 -9.33
N ASN A 173 0.45 13.92 -9.63
CA ASN A 173 0.20 14.83 -10.75
C ASN A 173 0.28 14.06 -12.07
N ILE A 174 -0.64 14.38 -13.00
CA ILE A 174 -0.77 13.75 -14.32
C ILE A 174 0.52 13.84 -15.15
N GLU A 175 1.26 14.95 -15.05
CA GLU A 175 2.54 15.12 -15.75
C GLU A 175 3.60 14.17 -15.18
N ARG A 176 3.58 13.94 -13.88
CA ARG A 176 4.47 12.97 -13.25
C ARG A 176 4.13 11.55 -13.69
N ILE A 177 2.85 11.17 -13.68
CA ILE A 177 2.38 9.87 -14.17
C ILE A 177 2.85 9.65 -15.62
N ARG A 178 2.67 10.65 -16.48
CA ARG A 178 3.10 10.59 -17.90
C ARG A 178 4.59 10.32 -18.05
N ASN A 179 5.42 11.01 -17.28
CA ASN A 179 6.88 10.84 -17.32
C ASN A 179 7.32 9.49 -16.78
N LEU A 180 6.72 9.03 -15.66
CA LEU A 180 7.08 7.77 -15.02
C LEU A 180 6.55 6.54 -15.78
N ALA A 181 5.40 6.64 -16.45
CA ALA A 181 4.83 5.55 -17.22
C ALA A 181 5.76 5.03 -18.32
N VAL A 182 6.52 5.92 -18.96
CA VAL A 182 7.50 5.53 -19.97
C VAL A 182 8.62 4.71 -19.35
N VAL A 183 9.20 5.21 -18.25
CA VAL A 183 10.33 4.55 -17.56
C VAL A 183 9.91 3.21 -16.98
N LYS A 184 8.73 3.14 -16.34
CA LYS A 184 8.18 1.89 -15.80
C LYS A 184 7.95 0.84 -16.90
N ARG A 185 7.47 1.27 -18.07
CA ARG A 185 7.30 0.38 -19.23
C ARG A 185 8.64 -0.14 -19.75
N GLU A 186 9.68 0.70 -19.80
CA GLU A 186 11.03 0.29 -20.24
C GLU A 186 11.65 -0.72 -19.27
N ALA A 187 11.45 -0.56 -17.98
CA ALA A 187 11.94 -1.47 -16.94
C ALA A 187 11.22 -2.84 -16.92
N GLN A 188 10.06 -2.97 -17.59
CA GLN A 188 9.29 -4.23 -17.68
C GLN A 188 9.02 -4.89 -16.31
N ASP A 189 8.60 -4.09 -15.33
CA ASP A 189 8.31 -4.51 -13.96
C ASP A 189 9.46 -5.27 -13.26
N ARG A 190 10.71 -4.85 -13.50
CA ARG A 190 11.90 -5.40 -12.82
C ARG A 190 12.99 -4.35 -12.68
N CYS A 191 13.72 -4.42 -11.57
CA CYS A 191 14.87 -3.56 -11.30
C CYS A 191 16.17 -4.25 -11.73
N VAL A 192 16.78 -3.77 -12.82
CA VAL A 192 18.05 -4.28 -13.35
C VAL A 192 19.14 -3.23 -13.30
N THR A 193 18.81 -2.00 -13.69
CA THR A 193 19.71 -0.87 -13.72
C THR A 193 19.52 0.04 -12.51
N LYS A 194 20.51 0.89 -12.23
CA LYS A 194 20.38 1.92 -11.17
C LYS A 194 19.17 2.82 -11.39
N SER A 195 18.94 3.19 -12.64
CA SER A 195 17.81 4.03 -13.04
C SER A 195 16.46 3.36 -12.78
N ASP A 196 16.38 2.02 -12.88
CA ASP A 196 15.15 1.30 -12.60
C ASP A 196 14.79 1.42 -11.11
N TYR A 197 15.75 1.18 -10.19
CA TYR A 197 15.54 1.36 -8.75
C TYR A 197 15.10 2.78 -8.40
N GLU A 198 15.77 3.79 -8.96
CA GLU A 198 15.42 5.20 -8.76
C GLU A 198 13.99 5.50 -9.24
N SER A 199 13.63 4.95 -10.40
CA SER A 199 12.34 5.19 -11.04
C SER A 199 11.19 4.50 -10.32
N PHE A 200 11.39 3.24 -9.91
CA PHE A 200 10.38 2.48 -9.15
C PHE A 200 10.07 3.14 -7.82
N LEU A 201 11.09 3.52 -7.06
CA LEU A 201 10.92 4.24 -5.81
C LEU A 201 10.29 5.61 -6.01
N SER A 202 10.74 6.35 -7.02
CA SER A 202 10.14 7.66 -7.34
C SER A 202 8.69 7.54 -7.80
N ALA A 203 8.34 6.47 -8.51
CA ALA A 203 6.98 6.22 -8.94
C ALA A 203 6.05 5.93 -7.76
N ARG A 204 6.45 5.04 -6.86
CA ARG A 204 5.61 4.58 -5.75
C ARG A 204 5.60 5.54 -4.57
N PHE A 205 6.77 6.05 -4.18
CA PHE A 205 6.97 6.85 -2.96
C PHE A 205 7.30 8.31 -3.23
N GLY A 206 6.96 8.81 -4.39
CA GLY A 206 7.30 10.17 -4.76
C GLY A 206 6.59 11.27 -3.97
N SER A 207 5.56 10.95 -3.20
CA SER A 207 4.98 11.85 -2.19
C SER A 207 5.96 12.08 -1.03
N ILE A 208 6.74 11.06 -0.67
CA ILE A 208 7.70 11.06 0.43
C ILE A 208 9.09 11.48 -0.05
N ILE A 209 9.53 11.02 -1.21
CA ILE A 209 10.89 11.18 -1.73
C ILE A 209 11.07 12.56 -2.37
N GLN A 210 12.09 13.31 -1.91
CA GLN A 210 12.57 14.52 -2.55
C GLN A 210 13.63 14.21 -3.61
N ALA A 211 14.59 13.35 -3.29
CA ALA A 211 15.66 12.90 -4.18
C ALA A 211 16.05 11.46 -3.86
N VAL A 212 16.37 10.70 -4.89
CA VAL A 212 16.85 9.33 -4.81
C VAL A 212 18.04 9.13 -5.71
N GLN A 213 19.01 8.37 -5.25
CA GLN A 213 20.18 8.00 -6.04
C GLN A 213 20.59 6.57 -5.74
N CYS A 214 20.73 5.75 -6.77
CA CYS A 214 21.22 4.39 -6.67
C CYS A 214 22.69 4.31 -7.10
N PHE A 215 23.51 3.63 -6.31
CA PHE A 215 24.92 3.40 -6.62
C PHE A 215 25.36 2.00 -6.20
N THR A 216 26.50 1.56 -6.70
CA THR A 216 27.09 0.27 -6.37
C THR A 216 28.48 0.50 -5.80
N ASP A 217 28.90 -0.35 -4.86
CA ASP A 217 30.25 -0.37 -4.29
C ASP A 217 30.98 -1.61 -4.80
N SER A 218 32.17 -1.42 -5.40
CA SER A 218 32.99 -2.51 -5.88
C SER A 218 33.47 -3.46 -4.77
N ASN A 219 33.52 -2.99 -3.52
CA ASN A 219 33.89 -3.79 -2.35
C ASN A 219 32.72 -4.64 -1.82
N LYS A 220 31.51 -4.38 -2.28
CA LYS A 220 30.28 -5.12 -1.88
C LYS A 220 29.48 -5.52 -3.12
N PRO A 221 29.98 -6.48 -3.90
CA PRO A 221 29.25 -6.96 -5.08
C PRO A 221 27.92 -7.62 -4.66
N GLY A 222 26.89 -7.48 -5.48
CA GLY A 222 25.55 -8.00 -5.19
C GLY A 222 24.65 -7.06 -4.36
N TYR A 223 25.14 -5.87 -4.00
CA TYR A 223 24.33 -4.85 -3.34
C TYR A 223 24.03 -3.67 -4.26
N ALA A 224 22.79 -3.20 -4.24
CA ALA A 224 22.37 -1.93 -4.80
C ALA A 224 22.10 -0.97 -3.63
N PHE A 225 22.98 0.00 -3.44
CA PHE A 225 22.81 1.01 -2.40
C PHE A 225 21.97 2.16 -2.92
N ILE A 226 20.93 2.51 -2.16
CA ILE A 226 19.96 3.54 -2.56
C ILE A 226 19.94 4.61 -1.48
N SER A 227 20.45 5.78 -1.79
CA SER A 227 20.41 6.93 -0.92
C SER A 227 19.15 7.75 -1.21
N ILE A 228 18.32 7.97 -0.19
CA ILE A 228 17.05 8.66 -0.32
C ILE A 228 17.00 9.85 0.62
N LYS A 229 16.74 11.03 0.03
CA LYS A 229 16.39 12.24 0.80
C LYS A 229 14.87 12.36 0.86
N PRO A 230 14.25 12.30 2.05
CA PRO A 230 12.83 12.58 2.18
C PRO A 230 12.52 14.06 1.97
N LYS A 231 11.27 14.37 1.61
CA LYS A 231 10.78 15.76 1.51
C LYS A 231 10.71 16.42 2.88
N ASN A 232 10.34 15.63 3.87
CA ASN A 232 10.23 16.07 5.24
C ASN A 232 11.31 15.40 6.08
N GLY A 233 12.04 16.17 6.89
CA GLY A 233 13.14 15.67 7.70
C GLY A 233 14.45 15.43 6.95
N LEU A 234 15.42 14.91 7.67
CA LEU A 234 16.75 14.58 7.15
C LEU A 234 16.89 13.09 6.79
N GLU A 235 16.13 12.23 7.46
CA GLU A 235 16.20 10.78 7.30
C GLU A 235 14.80 10.17 7.13
N LEU A 236 14.73 9.01 6.49
CA LEU A 236 13.54 8.18 6.45
C LEU A 236 13.27 7.56 7.82
N THR A 237 12.01 7.44 8.17
CA THR A 237 11.60 6.64 9.32
C THR A 237 11.90 5.15 9.06
N SER A 238 11.95 4.34 10.12
CA SER A 238 12.16 2.90 9.99
C SER A 238 11.04 2.23 9.19
N VAL A 239 9.80 2.70 9.36
CA VAL A 239 8.62 2.19 8.64
C VAL A 239 8.70 2.52 7.16
N GLU A 240 8.97 3.78 6.80
CA GLU A 240 9.11 4.17 5.40
C GLU A 240 10.23 3.39 4.70
N ARG A 241 11.32 3.12 5.41
CA ARG A 241 12.43 2.32 4.88
C ARG A 241 12.01 0.87 4.63
N GLU A 242 11.34 0.25 5.60
CA GLU A 242 10.87 -1.13 5.51
C GLU A 242 9.83 -1.29 4.39
N ASP A 243 8.90 -0.35 4.24
CA ASP A 243 7.92 -0.34 3.17
C ASP A 243 8.59 -0.25 1.79
N MET A 244 9.62 0.58 1.65
CA MET A 244 10.37 0.72 0.41
C MET A 244 11.22 -0.51 0.08
N GLU A 245 11.84 -1.13 1.08
CA GLU A 245 12.61 -2.37 0.92
C GLU A 245 11.69 -3.53 0.53
N THR A 246 10.56 -3.69 1.22
CA THR A 246 9.53 -4.70 0.89
C THR A 246 9.00 -4.52 -0.52
N TYR A 247 8.72 -3.27 -0.92
CA TYR A 247 8.28 -2.99 -2.29
C TYR A 247 9.32 -3.38 -3.34
N LEU A 248 10.60 -3.12 -3.09
CA LEU A 248 11.67 -3.47 -4.04
C LEU A 248 11.89 -4.98 -4.14
N ASP A 249 11.60 -5.76 -3.11
CA ASP A 249 11.75 -7.21 -3.13
C ASP A 249 10.88 -7.88 -4.21
N ASP A 250 9.71 -7.31 -4.51
CA ASP A 250 8.82 -7.80 -5.56
C ASP A 250 9.38 -7.61 -6.99
N TYR A 251 10.28 -6.64 -7.17
CA TYR A 251 10.83 -6.26 -8.48
C TYR A 251 12.31 -6.54 -8.63
N ASN A 252 12.95 -7.00 -7.57
CA ASN A 252 14.39 -7.19 -7.51
C ASN A 252 14.82 -8.49 -8.19
N LEU A 253 16.03 -8.50 -8.77
CA LEU A 253 16.64 -9.72 -9.27
C LEU A 253 17.28 -10.50 -8.13
N ALA A 254 17.03 -11.80 -8.07
CA ALA A 254 17.49 -12.71 -7.01
C ALA A 254 18.96 -12.55 -6.53
N PRO A 255 19.95 -12.21 -7.38
CA PRO A 255 21.34 -12.05 -6.92
C PRO A 255 21.66 -10.65 -6.38
N ILE A 256 20.72 -9.69 -6.41
CA ILE A 256 20.95 -8.31 -6.00
C ILE A 256 20.12 -8.03 -4.74
N THR A 257 20.76 -7.45 -3.73
CA THR A 257 20.09 -7.03 -2.51
C THR A 257 20.01 -5.50 -2.48
N PRO A 258 18.81 -4.89 -2.55
CA PRO A 258 18.66 -3.46 -2.36
C PRO A 258 18.93 -3.11 -0.88
N SER A 259 19.59 -1.99 -0.65
CA SER A 259 19.88 -1.47 0.69
C SER A 259 19.64 0.02 0.72
N ILE A 260 18.63 0.43 1.45
CA ILE A 260 18.27 1.85 1.60
C ILE A 260 19.10 2.47 2.71
N MET A 261 19.67 3.62 2.42
CA MET A 261 20.54 4.35 3.36
C MET A 261 20.22 5.84 3.39
N SER A 262 20.51 6.43 4.55
CA SER A 262 20.38 7.87 4.73
C SER A 262 21.45 8.61 3.92
N PRO A 263 21.12 9.78 3.35
CA PRO A 263 22.09 10.59 2.64
C PRO A 263 23.10 11.25 3.60
N ASN A 264 24.32 11.46 3.11
CA ASN A 264 25.29 12.27 3.83
C ASN A 264 25.07 13.74 3.48
N TYR A 265 24.88 14.57 4.50
CA TYR A 265 24.68 16.00 4.35
C TYR A 265 25.98 16.77 4.52
N LEU A 266 26.27 17.70 3.61
CA LEU A 266 27.32 18.69 3.76
C LEU A 266 26.66 20.05 4.04
N PHE A 267 26.82 20.54 5.26
CA PHE A 267 26.35 21.86 5.63
C PHE A 267 27.43 22.91 5.32
N ILE A 268 27.13 23.84 4.41
CA ILE A 268 28.01 24.97 4.07
C ILE A 268 27.59 26.13 4.96
N LYS A 269 28.56 26.64 5.74
CA LYS A 269 28.39 27.81 6.59
C LYS A 269 28.73 29.09 5.86
#